data_0ec2a806184b3d2622e157b88baef4fd
#
_entry.id   0ec2a806184b3d2622e157b88baef4fd
#
_cell.length_a   1.000
_cell.length_b   1.000
_cell.length_c   1.000
_cell.angle_alpha   90.00
_cell.angle_beta   90.00
_cell.angle_gamma   90.00
#
_symmetry.space_group_name_H-M   'P 1'
#
loop_
_entity.id
_entity.type
_entity.pdbx_description
1 polymer ?
#
loop_
_entity_poly.entity_id
_entity_poly.type
_entity_poly.pdbx_seq_one_letter_code
_entity_poly.pdbx_strand_id
1 'polypeptide(L)'
;HLSGKHKNLKWLNSVVGQISLIPLAQAHDVLKATHLKHHANTNDPERDPDYGHTHVDHWWQSALNVHLQTGTDGKLAKMVEEFSEEDPSFKQAMERGGLFSILFLFAQMVVVVFYPLETLLLWWLPRKLATSYLGVVFSMEPHSKLPKGRYLDTRFWSNGMPRFLNHSMQIHVMHHMYPNVCHFDEPKAIEALLPFMIERGIPGADKVPDRVKLNSLLSNFSS
;
A
#
# COMPACT_ATOMS: atom_id res chain seq x y z
N HIS A 1 11.34 -9.06 1.71
CA HIS A 1 11.58 -9.48 3.11
C HIS A 1 12.85 -10.33 3.31
N LEU A 2 13.83 -10.18 2.41
CA LEU A 2 15.17 -10.76 2.58
C LEU A 2 16.02 -9.98 3.61
N SER A 3 15.49 -8.90 4.17
CA SER A 3 16.24 -7.93 4.96
C SER A 3 16.71 -8.41 6.34
N GLY A 4 16.02 -9.39 6.95
CA GLY A 4 16.35 -9.84 8.31
C GLY A 4 17.56 -10.77 8.38
N LYS A 5 17.55 -11.82 7.55
CA LYS A 5 18.55 -12.90 7.58
C LYS A 5 19.69 -12.71 6.58
N HIS A 6 19.46 -12.00 5.46
CA HIS A 6 20.38 -11.92 4.33
C HIS A 6 20.73 -10.47 3.98
N LYS A 7 21.51 -9.83 4.85
CA LYS A 7 21.91 -8.40 4.68
C LYS A 7 22.57 -8.12 3.32
N ASN A 8 23.31 -9.08 2.78
CA ASN A 8 24.00 -8.94 1.49
C ASN A 8 23.07 -9.01 0.27
N LEU A 9 21.80 -9.44 0.46
CA LEU A 9 20.81 -9.55 -0.61
C LEU A 9 19.75 -8.44 -0.58
N LYS A 10 19.96 -7.39 0.20
CA LYS A 10 19.01 -6.26 0.28
C LYS A 10 18.74 -5.60 -1.08
N TRP A 11 19.75 -5.54 -1.94
CA TRP A 11 19.60 -5.02 -3.30
C TRP A 11 18.56 -5.80 -4.12
N LEU A 12 18.41 -7.11 -3.86
CA LEU A 12 17.43 -7.95 -4.55
C LEU A 12 15.99 -7.52 -4.25
N ASN A 13 15.71 -6.99 -3.05
CA ASN A 13 14.40 -6.44 -2.71
C ASN A 13 14.06 -5.25 -3.63
N SER A 14 15.02 -4.37 -3.90
CA SER A 14 14.80 -3.22 -4.79
C SER A 14 14.62 -3.64 -6.24
N VAL A 15 15.39 -4.63 -6.71
CA VAL A 15 15.26 -5.16 -8.07
C VAL A 15 13.90 -5.85 -8.25
N VAL A 16 13.55 -6.77 -7.37
CA VAL A 16 12.26 -7.48 -7.43
C VAL A 16 11.10 -6.48 -7.27
N GLY A 17 11.21 -5.56 -6.31
CA GLY A 17 10.21 -4.51 -6.11
C GLY A 17 10.01 -3.65 -7.36
N GLN A 18 11.09 -3.21 -8.01
CA GLN A 18 10.99 -2.41 -9.24
C GLN A 18 10.37 -3.20 -10.40
N ILE A 19 10.79 -4.46 -10.60
CA ILE A 19 10.22 -5.32 -11.65
C ILE A 19 8.71 -5.53 -11.42
N SER A 20 8.30 -5.78 -10.17
CA SER A 20 6.89 -5.97 -9.82
C SER A 20 6.03 -4.72 -10.05
N LEU A 21 6.62 -3.53 -10.01
CA LEU A 21 5.93 -2.24 -10.16
C LEU A 21 5.94 -1.69 -11.60
N ILE A 22 6.71 -2.30 -12.52
CA ILE A 22 6.70 -1.92 -13.94
C ILE A 22 5.30 -1.91 -14.55
N PRO A 23 4.44 -2.94 -14.34
CA PRO A 23 3.08 -2.94 -14.88
C PRO A 23 2.22 -1.76 -14.38
N LEU A 24 2.50 -1.27 -13.19
CA LEU A 24 1.81 -0.11 -12.59
C LEU A 24 2.45 1.23 -12.97
N ALA A 25 3.59 1.22 -13.70
CA ALA A 25 4.37 2.41 -14.01
C ALA A 25 4.80 3.20 -12.76
N GLN A 26 5.15 2.49 -11.69
CA GLN A 26 5.56 3.10 -10.42
C GLN A 26 7.03 2.83 -10.12
N ALA A 27 7.70 3.82 -9.55
CA ALA A 27 9.06 3.68 -9.06
C ALA A 27 9.05 3.07 -7.65
N HIS A 28 9.77 1.96 -7.47
CA HIS A 28 9.86 1.27 -6.18
C HIS A 28 10.36 2.17 -5.05
N ASP A 29 11.38 3.00 -5.31
CA ASP A 29 11.95 3.87 -4.28
C ASP A 29 10.94 4.93 -3.82
N VAL A 30 10.15 5.49 -4.74
CA VAL A 30 9.06 6.43 -4.41
C VAL A 30 8.00 5.76 -3.57
N LEU A 31 7.45 4.63 -4.06
CA LEU A 31 6.40 3.91 -3.34
C LEU A 31 6.84 3.51 -1.93
N LYS A 32 8.08 3.01 -1.80
CA LYS A 32 8.64 2.66 -0.49
C LYS A 32 8.77 3.87 0.43
N ALA A 33 9.27 4.99 -0.08
CA ALA A 33 9.47 6.20 0.71
C ALA A 33 8.14 6.81 1.16
N THR A 34 7.16 6.94 0.27
CA THR A 34 5.82 7.45 0.60
C THR A 34 5.10 6.52 1.56
N HIS A 35 5.19 5.20 1.38
CA HIS A 35 4.59 4.22 2.27
C HIS A 35 5.19 4.26 3.70
N LEU A 36 6.49 4.50 3.84
CA LEU A 36 7.10 4.72 5.15
C LEU A 36 6.61 6.02 5.82
N LYS A 37 6.36 7.08 5.04
CA LYS A 37 5.76 8.31 5.56
C LYS A 37 4.28 8.11 5.92
N HIS A 38 3.53 7.30 5.16
CA HIS A 38 2.19 6.86 5.51
C HIS A 38 2.17 6.13 6.87
N HIS A 39 3.02 5.12 7.08
CA HIS A 39 3.12 4.43 8.38
C HIS A 39 3.45 5.34 9.55
N ALA A 40 4.28 6.36 9.31
CA ALA A 40 4.65 7.32 10.36
C ALA A 40 3.55 8.33 10.67
N ASN A 41 2.62 8.56 9.73
CA ASN A 41 1.60 9.61 9.81
C ASN A 41 0.19 9.10 9.49
N THR A 42 -0.08 7.82 9.64
CA THR A 42 -1.35 7.19 9.25
C THR A 42 -2.55 7.99 9.73
N ASN A 43 -3.48 8.29 8.81
CA ASN A 43 -4.70 9.06 9.03
C ASN A 43 -4.46 10.53 9.48
N ASP A 44 -3.27 11.07 9.28
CA ASP A 44 -3.01 12.49 9.49
C ASP A 44 -3.44 13.29 8.25
N PRO A 45 -4.43 14.20 8.35
CA PRO A 45 -4.91 14.93 7.19
C PRO A 45 -3.86 15.83 6.52
N GLU A 46 -2.79 16.21 7.25
CA GLU A 46 -1.75 17.10 6.74
C GLU A 46 -0.47 16.38 6.33
N ARG A 47 -0.24 15.14 6.85
CA ARG A 47 1.04 14.46 6.68
C ARG A 47 0.93 13.03 6.18
N ASP A 48 -0.28 12.47 6.01
CA ASP A 48 -0.43 11.13 5.41
C ASP A 48 -0.56 11.26 3.89
N PRO A 49 0.41 10.74 3.10
CA PRO A 49 0.33 10.79 1.64
C PRO A 49 -0.92 10.12 1.07
N ASP A 50 -1.49 9.16 1.79
CA ASP A 50 -2.65 8.39 1.34
C ASP A 50 -4.00 8.97 1.78
N TYR A 51 -4.00 10.01 2.63
CA TYR A 51 -5.22 10.57 3.23
C TYR A 51 -6.29 10.93 2.20
N GLY A 52 -5.91 11.52 1.09
CA GLY A 52 -6.85 12.03 0.08
C GLY A 52 -7.68 10.95 -0.64
N HIS A 53 -7.23 9.69 -0.63
CA HIS A 53 -8.01 8.58 -1.20
C HIS A 53 -8.46 7.56 -0.15
N THR A 54 -7.95 7.61 1.07
CA THR A 54 -8.41 6.73 2.16
C THR A 54 -9.59 7.30 2.93
N HIS A 55 -9.65 8.64 3.12
CA HIS A 55 -10.69 9.33 3.88
C HIS A 55 -11.74 9.94 2.96
N VAL A 56 -12.55 9.07 2.37
CA VAL A 56 -13.64 9.41 1.45
C VAL A 56 -14.93 8.72 1.91
N ASP A 57 -16.09 9.21 1.44
CA ASP A 57 -17.39 8.67 1.84
C ASP A 57 -17.73 7.37 1.09
N HIS A 58 -17.30 7.26 -0.17
CA HIS A 58 -17.63 6.15 -1.04
C HIS A 58 -16.39 5.55 -1.71
N TRP A 59 -16.38 4.23 -1.89
CA TRP A 59 -15.29 3.49 -2.53
C TRP A 59 -14.91 4.01 -3.93
N TRP A 60 -15.88 4.46 -4.73
CA TRP A 60 -15.60 4.99 -6.07
C TRP A 60 -14.81 6.31 -6.02
N GLN A 61 -14.96 7.09 -4.96
CA GLN A 61 -14.13 8.30 -4.75
C GLN A 61 -12.68 7.90 -4.51
N SER A 62 -12.42 6.88 -3.71
CA SER A 62 -11.07 6.32 -3.52
C SER A 62 -10.50 5.82 -4.86
N ALA A 63 -11.29 5.04 -5.61
CA ALA A 63 -10.92 4.51 -6.91
C ALA A 63 -10.54 5.60 -7.94
N LEU A 64 -11.12 6.79 -7.83
CA LEU A 64 -10.80 7.93 -8.68
C LEU A 64 -9.64 8.76 -8.10
N ASN A 65 -9.68 9.07 -6.81
CA ASN A 65 -8.73 9.95 -6.16
C ASN A 65 -7.29 9.41 -6.22
N VAL A 66 -7.09 8.10 -6.17
CA VAL A 66 -5.76 7.49 -6.34
C VAL A 66 -5.09 7.87 -7.68
N HIS A 67 -5.87 8.28 -8.69
CA HIS A 67 -5.36 8.76 -9.97
C HIS A 67 -5.19 10.29 -10.02
N LEU A 68 -5.91 11.01 -9.17
CA LEU A 68 -6.02 12.48 -9.22
C LEU A 68 -5.16 13.16 -8.15
N GLN A 69 -4.67 12.43 -7.15
CA GLN A 69 -3.93 12.94 -5.99
C GLN A 69 -2.78 13.90 -6.33
N THR A 70 -2.15 13.71 -7.47
CA THR A 70 -1.01 14.52 -7.90
C THR A 70 -1.40 15.86 -8.53
N GLY A 71 -2.69 16.14 -8.73
CA GLY A 71 -3.11 17.25 -9.57
C GLY A 71 -4.13 18.24 -9.01
N THR A 72 -4.82 17.94 -7.91
CA THR A 72 -6.05 18.69 -7.60
C THR A 72 -5.88 19.90 -6.70
N ASP A 73 -4.95 19.89 -5.75
CA ASP A 73 -4.78 21.00 -4.79
C ASP A 73 -3.33 21.31 -4.40
N GLY A 74 -2.38 20.59 -4.98
CA GLY A 74 -0.97 20.75 -4.64
C GLY A 74 -0.58 20.21 -3.26
N LYS A 75 -1.51 19.63 -2.50
CA LYS A 75 -1.27 19.18 -1.12
C LYS A 75 -0.21 18.08 -1.07
N LEU A 76 -0.31 17.07 -1.94
CA LEU A 76 0.69 16.01 -2.01
C LEU A 76 2.06 16.58 -2.44
N ALA A 77 2.09 17.52 -3.38
CA ALA A 77 3.33 18.16 -3.80
C ALA A 77 3.99 18.90 -2.64
N LYS A 78 3.22 19.65 -1.85
CA LYS A 78 3.70 20.34 -0.65
C LYS A 78 4.23 19.35 0.39
N MET A 79 3.52 18.25 0.68
CA MET A 79 4.02 17.20 1.56
C MET A 79 5.35 16.59 1.08
N VAL A 80 5.47 16.35 -0.22
CA VAL A 80 6.72 15.82 -0.82
C VAL A 80 7.88 16.80 -0.66
N GLU A 81 7.61 18.11 -0.81
CA GLU A 81 8.59 19.16 -0.57
C GLU A 81 9.03 19.17 0.90
N GLU A 82 8.09 19.27 1.84
CA GLU A 82 8.35 19.26 3.28
C GLU A 82 9.14 18.01 3.72
N PHE A 83 8.71 16.81 3.29
CA PHE A 83 9.45 15.58 3.59
C PHE A 83 10.84 15.52 2.95
N SER A 84 11.02 16.16 1.79
CA SER A 84 12.33 16.23 1.14
C SER A 84 13.30 17.17 1.86
N GLU A 85 12.78 18.21 2.50
CA GLU A 85 13.57 19.11 3.35
C GLU A 85 13.95 18.43 4.67
N GLU A 86 13.03 17.69 5.27
CA GLU A 86 13.22 17.00 6.55
C GLU A 86 14.10 15.74 6.46
N ASP A 87 14.08 15.04 5.31
CA ASP A 87 14.67 13.71 5.15
C ASP A 87 15.43 13.57 3.83
N PRO A 88 16.78 13.67 3.87
CA PRO A 88 17.61 13.51 2.67
C PRO A 88 17.44 12.18 1.95
N SER A 89 17.08 11.11 2.69
CA SER A 89 16.85 9.79 2.08
C SER A 89 15.54 9.75 1.29
N PHE A 90 14.51 10.44 1.79
CA PHE A 90 13.26 10.65 1.07
C PHE A 90 13.48 11.45 -0.21
N LYS A 91 14.19 12.58 -0.12
CA LYS A 91 14.58 13.39 -1.29
C LYS A 91 15.27 12.56 -2.36
N GLN A 92 16.27 11.78 -1.98
CA GLN A 92 16.99 10.91 -2.92
C GLN A 92 16.07 9.88 -3.59
N ALA A 93 15.09 9.32 -2.85
CA ALA A 93 14.12 8.40 -3.42
C ALA A 93 13.20 9.08 -4.44
N MET A 94 12.77 10.32 -4.17
CA MET A 94 11.98 11.13 -5.12
C MET A 94 12.77 11.45 -6.39
N GLU A 95 14.04 11.85 -6.26
CA GLU A 95 14.92 12.15 -7.41
C GLU A 95 15.14 10.92 -8.31
N ARG A 96 15.45 9.75 -7.72
CA ARG A 96 15.61 8.50 -8.46
C ARG A 96 14.30 8.06 -9.14
N GLY A 97 13.19 8.20 -8.42
CA GLY A 97 11.87 7.88 -8.96
C GLY A 97 11.44 8.82 -10.07
N GLY A 98 11.77 10.10 -9.98
CA GLY A 98 11.56 11.07 -11.03
C GLY A 98 12.31 10.70 -12.31
N LEU A 99 13.58 10.34 -12.20
CA LEU A 99 14.38 9.86 -13.34
C LEU A 99 13.77 8.58 -13.95
N PHE A 100 13.41 7.59 -13.12
CA PHE A 100 12.73 6.39 -13.61
C PHE A 100 11.45 6.75 -14.36
N SER A 101 10.62 7.63 -13.81
CA SER A 101 9.34 8.03 -14.40
C SER A 101 9.52 8.71 -15.77
N ILE A 102 10.55 9.56 -15.92
CA ILE A 102 10.87 10.22 -17.19
C ILE A 102 11.30 9.19 -18.24
N LEU A 103 12.24 8.31 -17.89
CA LEU A 103 12.73 7.27 -18.80
C LEU A 103 11.62 6.30 -19.21
N PHE A 104 10.78 5.94 -18.25
CA PHE A 104 9.67 5.03 -18.47
C PHE A 104 8.59 5.67 -19.36
N LEU A 105 8.25 6.94 -19.12
CA LEU A 105 7.33 7.71 -19.96
C LEU A 105 7.83 7.78 -21.40
N PHE A 106 9.12 8.05 -21.59
CA PHE A 106 9.73 8.07 -22.93
C PHE A 106 9.59 6.72 -23.63
N ALA A 107 9.95 5.63 -22.94
CA ALA A 107 9.79 4.28 -23.49
C ALA A 107 8.33 3.97 -23.85
N GLN A 108 7.38 4.40 -23.01
CA GLN A 108 5.94 4.26 -23.28
C GLN A 108 5.51 5.04 -24.53
N MET A 109 5.97 6.28 -24.69
CA MET A 109 5.63 7.08 -25.87
C MET A 109 6.08 6.39 -27.15
N VAL A 110 7.27 5.77 -27.15
CA VAL A 110 7.74 4.97 -28.30
C VAL A 110 6.80 3.81 -28.59
N VAL A 111 6.39 3.05 -27.55
CA VAL A 111 5.49 1.90 -27.73
C VAL A 111 4.12 2.34 -28.24
N VAL A 112 3.56 3.45 -27.69
CA VAL A 112 2.25 3.99 -28.11
C VAL A 112 2.25 4.38 -29.60
N VAL A 113 3.33 4.93 -30.11
CA VAL A 113 3.43 5.31 -31.53
C VAL A 113 3.26 4.10 -32.46
N PHE A 114 3.82 2.96 -32.09
CA PHE A 114 3.78 1.75 -32.93
C PHE A 114 2.60 0.82 -32.62
N TYR A 115 2.11 0.82 -31.36
CA TYR A 115 1.10 -0.10 -30.85
C TYR A 115 0.06 0.62 -29.98
N PRO A 116 -0.70 1.60 -30.54
CA PRO A 116 -1.58 2.44 -29.71
C PRO A 116 -2.75 1.66 -29.07
N LEU A 117 -3.37 0.75 -29.83
CA LEU A 117 -4.52 -0.01 -29.36
C LEU A 117 -4.11 -1.07 -28.34
N GLU A 118 -3.02 -1.79 -28.60
CA GLU A 118 -2.47 -2.79 -27.67
C GLU A 118 -2.03 -2.12 -26.37
N THR A 119 -1.39 -0.96 -26.44
CA THR A 119 -0.99 -0.19 -25.27
C THR A 119 -2.20 0.24 -24.44
N LEU A 120 -3.27 0.71 -25.10
CA LEU A 120 -4.50 1.09 -24.43
C LEU A 120 -5.15 -0.12 -23.74
N LEU A 121 -5.36 -1.23 -24.45
CA LEU A 121 -6.16 -2.35 -23.97
C LEU A 121 -5.38 -3.32 -23.07
N LEU A 122 -4.09 -3.58 -23.35
CA LEU A 122 -3.33 -4.59 -22.64
C LEU A 122 -2.49 -4.02 -21.50
N TRP A 123 -2.30 -2.70 -21.45
CA TRP A 123 -1.50 -2.11 -20.41
C TRP A 123 -2.17 -0.91 -19.72
N TRP A 124 -2.59 0.13 -20.44
CA TRP A 124 -3.12 1.35 -19.81
C TRP A 124 -4.42 1.09 -19.04
N LEU A 125 -5.40 0.45 -19.66
CA LEU A 125 -6.70 0.13 -19.03
C LEU A 125 -6.54 -0.84 -17.85
N PRO A 126 -5.85 -2.00 -17.98
CA PRO A 126 -5.62 -2.88 -16.84
C PRO A 126 -4.87 -2.20 -15.69
N ARG A 127 -3.88 -1.36 -16.00
CA ARG A 127 -3.17 -0.57 -15.00
C ARG A 127 -4.11 0.35 -14.22
N LYS A 128 -4.99 1.07 -14.91
CA LYS A 128 -5.95 1.97 -14.26
C LYS A 128 -6.90 1.19 -13.34
N LEU A 129 -7.43 0.07 -13.80
CA LEU A 129 -8.28 -0.80 -12.99
C LEU A 129 -7.54 -1.36 -11.78
N ALA A 130 -6.31 -1.83 -11.96
CA ALA A 130 -5.47 -2.34 -10.88
C ALA A 130 -5.15 -1.25 -9.83
N THR A 131 -4.81 -0.04 -10.27
CA THR A 131 -4.53 1.09 -9.36
C THR A 131 -5.78 1.49 -8.58
N SER A 132 -6.95 1.56 -9.23
CA SER A 132 -8.23 1.81 -8.55
C SER A 132 -8.53 0.74 -7.50
N TYR A 133 -8.33 -0.54 -7.84
CA TYR A 133 -8.50 -1.65 -6.93
C TYR A 133 -7.56 -1.55 -5.72
N LEU A 134 -6.27 -1.25 -5.94
CA LEU A 134 -5.31 -1.06 -4.87
C LEU A 134 -5.70 0.11 -3.96
N GLY A 135 -6.15 1.23 -4.51
CA GLY A 135 -6.63 2.37 -3.73
C GLY A 135 -7.78 2.00 -2.79
N VAL A 136 -8.74 1.21 -3.27
CA VAL A 136 -9.89 0.78 -2.46
C VAL A 136 -9.49 -0.28 -1.45
N VAL A 137 -8.92 -1.39 -1.89
CA VAL A 137 -8.74 -2.59 -1.07
C VAL A 137 -7.52 -2.49 -0.14
N PHE A 138 -6.45 -1.87 -0.63
CA PHE A 138 -5.17 -1.82 0.11
C PHE A 138 -5.02 -0.54 0.95
N SER A 139 -5.64 0.55 0.52
CA SER A 139 -5.53 1.81 1.25
C SER A 139 -6.82 2.19 1.96
N MET A 140 -7.96 2.32 1.26
CA MET A 140 -9.19 2.83 1.86
C MET A 140 -9.76 1.89 2.93
N GLU A 141 -9.96 0.62 2.61
CA GLU A 141 -10.65 -0.32 3.52
C GLU A 141 -9.97 -0.46 4.89
N PRO A 142 -8.64 -0.61 4.99
CA PRO A 142 -7.99 -0.69 6.29
C PRO A 142 -8.04 0.59 7.12
N HIS A 143 -8.14 1.78 6.49
CA HIS A 143 -7.88 3.08 7.14
C HIS A 143 -9.08 4.00 7.23
N SER A 144 -10.07 3.89 6.30
CA SER A 144 -11.14 4.87 6.17
C SER A 144 -11.95 5.06 7.45
N LYS A 145 -12.30 6.32 7.74
CA LYS A 145 -13.13 6.70 8.90
C LYS A 145 -12.54 6.31 10.27
N LEU A 146 -11.23 6.06 10.33
CA LEU A 146 -10.52 5.85 11.57
C LEU A 146 -9.74 7.10 11.96
N PRO A 147 -9.59 7.38 13.27
CA PRO A 147 -8.83 8.53 13.75
C PRO A 147 -7.33 8.31 13.52
N LYS A 148 -6.56 9.40 13.54
CA LYS A 148 -5.12 9.33 13.78
C LYS A 148 -4.88 8.84 15.21
N GLY A 149 -4.02 7.85 15.37
CA GLY A 149 -3.64 7.40 16.71
C GLY A 149 -3.13 5.97 16.71
N ARG A 150 -2.03 5.76 17.44
CA ARG A 150 -1.41 4.44 17.57
C ARG A 150 -2.45 3.40 18.01
N TYR A 151 -2.54 2.29 17.30
CA TYR A 151 -3.50 1.18 17.46
C TYR A 151 -4.94 1.47 16.98
N LEU A 152 -5.29 2.72 16.62
CA LEU A 152 -6.65 3.09 16.23
C LEU A 152 -6.78 3.48 14.75
N ASP A 153 -5.66 3.62 14.06
CA ASP A 153 -5.54 4.13 12.69
C ASP A 153 -5.70 3.08 11.60
N THR A 154 -5.81 1.81 12.00
CA THR A 154 -5.97 0.68 11.09
C THR A 154 -6.88 -0.36 11.72
N ARG A 155 -7.63 -1.13 10.89
CA ARG A 155 -8.61 -2.12 11.37
C ARG A 155 -8.41 -3.51 10.79
N PHE A 156 -8.95 -4.51 11.52
CA PHE A 156 -9.38 -5.74 10.90
C PHE A 156 -10.69 -5.51 10.16
N TRP A 157 -10.85 -6.05 8.96
CA TRP A 157 -12.09 -5.88 8.21
C TRP A 157 -12.51 -7.15 7.48
N SER A 158 -13.81 -7.30 7.27
CA SER A 158 -14.39 -8.37 6.48
C SER A 158 -15.62 -7.83 5.76
N ASN A 159 -15.59 -7.87 4.45
CA ASN A 159 -16.67 -7.39 3.59
C ASN A 159 -17.28 -8.49 2.73
N GLY A 160 -17.01 -9.76 3.04
CA GLY A 160 -17.47 -10.91 2.24
C GLY A 160 -16.75 -11.07 0.89
N MET A 161 -15.76 -10.23 0.59
CA MET A 161 -14.98 -10.36 -0.64
C MET A 161 -14.12 -11.63 -0.59
N PRO A 162 -14.05 -12.41 -1.70
CA PRO A 162 -13.20 -13.58 -1.78
C PRO A 162 -11.73 -13.26 -1.47
N ARG A 163 -11.04 -14.15 -0.76
CA ARG A 163 -9.65 -13.94 -0.30
C ARG A 163 -8.67 -13.65 -1.43
N PHE A 164 -8.83 -14.29 -2.58
CA PHE A 164 -7.96 -14.05 -3.73
C PHE A 164 -8.05 -12.61 -4.27
N LEU A 165 -9.12 -11.88 -3.90
CA LEU A 165 -9.28 -10.46 -4.24
C LEU A 165 -8.74 -9.52 -3.16
N ASN A 166 -8.74 -9.88 -1.89
CA ASN A 166 -8.29 -9.01 -0.82
C ASN A 166 -6.93 -9.40 -0.21
N HIS A 167 -6.41 -10.57 -0.62
CA HIS A 167 -5.18 -11.14 -0.06
C HIS A 167 -5.23 -11.10 1.49
N SER A 168 -4.21 -10.56 2.13
CA SER A 168 -4.16 -10.39 3.58
C SER A 168 -4.53 -8.99 4.05
N MET A 169 -5.10 -8.16 3.19
CA MET A 169 -5.45 -6.80 3.59
C MET A 169 -6.47 -6.73 4.72
N GLN A 170 -7.25 -7.79 4.92
CA GLN A 170 -8.14 -7.93 6.08
C GLN A 170 -7.39 -7.91 7.43
N ILE A 171 -6.11 -8.24 7.43
CA ILE A 171 -5.22 -8.27 8.59
C ILE A 171 -4.11 -7.21 8.49
N HIS A 172 -4.29 -6.20 7.65
CA HIS A 172 -3.31 -5.14 7.37
C HIS A 172 -2.87 -4.37 8.62
N VAL A 173 -3.71 -4.33 9.64
CA VAL A 173 -3.34 -3.81 10.96
C VAL A 173 -2.07 -4.47 11.51
N MET A 174 -1.83 -5.76 11.24
CA MET A 174 -0.62 -6.43 11.67
C MET A 174 0.63 -5.84 11.00
N HIS A 175 0.52 -5.53 9.71
CA HIS A 175 1.59 -4.85 8.97
C HIS A 175 1.88 -3.45 9.52
N HIS A 176 0.86 -2.67 9.90
CA HIS A 176 1.05 -1.37 10.55
C HIS A 176 1.69 -1.49 11.94
N MET A 177 1.32 -2.48 12.72
CA MET A 177 1.91 -2.70 14.04
C MET A 177 3.36 -3.19 13.97
N TYR A 178 3.65 -4.11 13.05
CA TYR A 178 4.94 -4.80 12.93
C TYR A 178 5.35 -5.00 11.46
N PRO A 179 5.75 -3.93 10.74
CA PRO A 179 6.03 -3.98 9.30
C PRO A 179 7.21 -4.89 8.92
N ASN A 180 8.00 -5.33 9.91
CA ASN A 180 9.12 -6.25 9.70
C ASN A 180 8.72 -7.73 9.82
N VAL A 181 7.50 -8.03 10.26
CA VAL A 181 6.99 -9.41 10.26
C VAL A 181 6.75 -9.83 8.81
N CYS A 182 7.24 -11.01 8.47
CA CYS A 182 7.01 -11.57 7.14
C CYS A 182 5.52 -11.85 6.97
N HIS A 183 4.98 -11.51 5.80
CA HIS A 183 3.58 -11.74 5.48
C HIS A 183 3.08 -13.17 5.79
N PHE A 184 3.89 -14.19 5.56
CA PHE A 184 3.56 -15.58 5.91
C PHE A 184 3.51 -15.86 7.42
N ASP A 185 4.11 -15.00 8.23
CA ASP A 185 4.13 -15.12 9.70
C ASP A 185 3.12 -14.19 10.40
N GLU A 186 2.51 -13.23 9.67
CA GLU A 186 1.49 -12.33 10.22
C GLU A 186 0.34 -13.06 10.94
N PRO A 187 -0.19 -14.18 10.40
CA PRO A 187 -1.24 -14.91 11.08
C PRO A 187 -0.86 -15.48 12.44
N LYS A 188 0.35 -16.02 12.56
CA LYS A 188 0.88 -16.52 13.84
C LYS A 188 1.09 -15.37 14.83
N ALA A 189 1.56 -14.23 14.32
CA ALA A 189 1.73 -13.03 15.14
C ALA A 189 0.40 -12.50 15.65
N ILE A 190 -0.65 -12.49 14.80
CA ILE A 190 -2.01 -12.12 15.23
C ILE A 190 -2.51 -13.07 16.30
N GLU A 191 -2.37 -14.39 16.12
CA GLU A 191 -2.78 -15.38 17.11
C GLU A 191 -2.15 -15.12 18.48
N ALA A 192 -0.86 -14.77 18.51
CA ALA A 192 -0.13 -14.48 19.74
C ALA A 192 -0.54 -13.13 20.37
N LEU A 193 -0.91 -12.14 19.56
CA LEU A 193 -1.18 -10.77 19.99
C LEU A 193 -2.67 -10.45 20.16
N LEU A 194 -3.56 -11.32 19.73
CA LEU A 194 -5.01 -11.04 19.71
C LEU A 194 -5.58 -10.62 21.07
N PRO A 195 -5.23 -11.24 22.21
CA PRO A 195 -5.70 -10.76 23.53
C PRO A 195 -5.30 -9.31 23.80
N PHE A 196 -4.05 -8.95 23.48
CA PHE A 196 -3.55 -7.59 23.60
C PHE A 196 -4.26 -6.62 22.66
N MET A 197 -4.54 -7.04 21.42
CA MET A 197 -5.23 -6.23 20.42
C MET A 197 -6.67 -5.92 20.87
N ILE A 198 -7.36 -6.89 21.47
CA ILE A 198 -8.70 -6.71 22.03
C ILE A 198 -8.64 -5.75 23.25
N GLU A 199 -7.71 -5.97 24.17
CA GLU A 199 -7.52 -5.11 25.34
C GLU A 199 -7.25 -3.64 24.97
N ARG A 200 -6.49 -3.43 23.88
CA ARG A 200 -6.15 -2.09 23.38
C ARG A 200 -7.24 -1.47 22.50
N GLY A 201 -8.35 -2.19 22.27
CA GLY A 201 -9.46 -1.69 21.46
C GLY A 201 -9.10 -1.48 19.97
N ILE A 202 -8.19 -2.31 19.44
CA ILE A 202 -7.84 -2.24 18.02
C ILE A 202 -9.10 -2.48 17.18
N PRO A 203 -9.43 -1.61 16.23
CA PRO A 203 -10.67 -1.68 15.48
C PRO A 203 -10.87 -3.05 14.78
N GLY A 204 -11.95 -3.73 15.10
CA GLY A 204 -12.31 -5.04 14.56
C GLY A 204 -11.59 -6.23 15.20
N ALA A 205 -10.73 -6.04 16.21
CA ALA A 205 -10.04 -7.14 16.88
C ALA A 205 -11.00 -8.10 17.61
N ASP A 206 -12.12 -7.59 18.09
CA ASP A 206 -13.20 -8.37 18.70
C ASP A 206 -13.98 -9.25 17.71
N LYS A 207 -13.84 -8.98 16.40
CA LYS A 207 -14.53 -9.67 15.31
C LYS A 207 -13.59 -10.56 14.49
N VAL A 208 -12.31 -10.61 14.86
CA VAL A 208 -11.37 -11.53 14.22
C VAL A 208 -11.86 -12.95 14.49
N PRO A 209 -12.02 -13.79 13.46
CA PRO A 209 -12.44 -15.16 13.64
C PRO A 209 -11.52 -15.90 14.60
N ASP A 210 -12.11 -16.74 15.46
CA ASP A 210 -11.35 -17.60 16.38
C ASP A 210 -10.31 -18.46 15.63
N ARG A 211 -9.39 -19.06 16.37
CA ARG A 211 -8.25 -19.84 15.87
C ARG A 211 -8.59 -20.76 14.70
N VAL A 212 -9.73 -21.42 14.73
CA VAL A 212 -10.14 -22.40 13.71
C VAL A 212 -10.44 -21.71 12.40
N LYS A 213 -11.09 -20.55 12.42
CA LYS A 213 -11.38 -19.76 11.21
C LYS A 213 -10.14 -19.03 10.70
N LEU A 214 -9.30 -18.54 11.59
CA LEU A 214 -8.02 -17.94 11.20
C LEU A 214 -7.14 -18.99 10.51
N ASN A 215 -6.99 -20.17 11.08
CA ASN A 215 -6.24 -21.26 10.47
C ASN A 215 -6.87 -21.80 9.18
N SER A 216 -8.19 -21.88 9.08
CA SER A 216 -8.86 -22.24 7.82
C SER A 216 -8.77 -21.13 6.77
N LEU A 217 -8.73 -19.89 7.21
CA LEU A 217 -8.42 -18.75 6.36
C LEU A 217 -6.99 -18.78 5.83
N LEU A 218 -6.07 -19.45 6.51
CA LEU A 218 -4.63 -19.43 6.25
C LEU A 218 -4.10 -20.75 5.70
N SER A 219 -4.72 -21.90 6.01
CA SER A 219 -4.34 -23.21 5.49
C SER A 219 -4.56 -23.34 3.97
N ASN A 220 -5.42 -22.52 3.39
CA ASN A 220 -5.60 -22.45 1.94
C ASN A 220 -4.45 -21.74 1.19
N PHE A 221 -3.40 -21.28 1.88
CA PHE A 221 -2.16 -20.76 1.27
C PHE A 221 -1.00 -21.77 1.27
N SER A 222 -1.16 -22.94 1.90
CA SER A 222 -0.12 -23.97 2.01
C SER A 222 -0.38 -25.22 1.14
N SER A 223 -1.38 -25.18 0.29
CA SER A 223 -1.66 -26.24 -0.70
C SER A 223 -1.45 -25.75 -2.13
#